data_bfc8f04374d0159fd484f1aa2b5c88f4
#
_entry.id   bfc8f04374d0159fd484f1aa2b5c88f4
#
_cell.length_a   1.000
_cell.length_b   1.000
_cell.length_c   1.000
_cell.angle_alpha   90.00
_cell.angle_beta   90.00
_cell.angle_gamma   90.00
#
_symmetry.space_group_name_H-M   'P 1'
#
loop_
_entity.id
_entity.type
_entity.pdbx_description
1 polymer ?
#
loop_
_entity_poly.entity_id
_entity_poly.type
_entity_poly.pdbx_seq_one_letter_code
_entity_poly.pdbx_strand_id
1 'polypeptide(L)'
;KMSFGVPLATALQGLFLGVAVSLLFSALPLVQIRTIQPKVLLHDANNTTISRLDRTRWTIALTMLVGLLALAVWQAGSFKVGAYFLAGSAIASAILYTAAGIFTFLLKKMRWITSFSLRQGINSLYRPGNQTRVVLLTVGLGAFVVLGVQMIAANLLHEFDLSERNKLPSLFFVDIQRSQVDGLASMIESQAAEKPEIVAITRARLAYVNGEPIDWSDREVRRQSGQIGREFAITSRQELAPYEKDIDGKWWPVRNDEPQVSVEENMAQRLKVAPGDSITFEISGRPITARVANIRDIDLKQARTAFVFVFRPGTLETAPQTFAASILNHTPSIIRQKLQRAALDAYPNVQVIDVDDVLAAVQKMIANFVLAVSVVGGFVILSGIMILIGSIALTRSQRVYEHSILKALGANRRQLAAMLFAEYALVGSLAGILGGVFATLMSWAVCRYLMQIGWRFDWLAFGEGVIATAILVSVVGVAASFGVLFKRPLATLRSQ
;
A
#
# COMPACT_ATOMS: atom_id res chain seq x y z
N LYS A 1 -23.28 6.91 -11.09
CA LYS A 1 -23.74 5.55 -10.66
C LYS A 1 -22.70 4.55 -11.12
N MET A 2 -21.83 4.12 -10.22
CA MET A 2 -20.99 2.94 -10.48
C MET A 2 -21.91 1.72 -10.49
N SER A 3 -22.01 1.06 -11.65
CA SER A 3 -22.68 -0.22 -11.76
C SER A 3 -21.77 -1.28 -11.12
N PHE A 4 -22.19 -1.84 -10.00
CA PHE A 4 -21.58 -3.02 -9.39
C PHE A 4 -21.92 -4.28 -10.19
N GLY A 5 -21.50 -4.36 -11.44
CA GLY A 5 -21.57 -5.56 -12.24
C GLY A 5 -20.16 -6.11 -12.40
N VAL A 6 -19.89 -7.31 -11.87
CA VAL A 6 -18.65 -8.01 -12.24
C VAL A 6 -18.74 -8.34 -13.72
N PRO A 7 -17.88 -7.79 -14.60
CA PRO A 7 -17.94 -8.11 -16.01
C PRO A 7 -17.71 -9.62 -16.18
N LEU A 8 -18.59 -10.31 -16.87
CA LEU A 8 -18.50 -11.76 -17.09
C LEU A 8 -17.13 -12.17 -17.64
N ALA A 9 -16.54 -11.33 -18.50
CA ALA A 9 -15.20 -11.52 -19.04
C ALA A 9 -14.12 -11.58 -17.94
N THR A 10 -14.18 -10.69 -16.93
CA THR A 10 -13.22 -10.67 -15.83
C THR A 10 -13.39 -11.89 -14.91
N ALA A 11 -14.63 -12.32 -14.69
CA ALA A 11 -14.91 -13.53 -13.91
C ALA A 11 -14.38 -14.79 -14.63
N LEU A 12 -14.61 -14.92 -15.94
CA LEU A 12 -14.07 -16.02 -16.75
C LEU A 12 -12.55 -16.00 -16.82
N GLN A 13 -11.93 -14.82 -16.93
CA GLN A 13 -10.48 -14.67 -16.90
C GLN A 13 -9.89 -15.12 -15.56
N GLY A 14 -10.51 -14.75 -14.44
CA GLY A 14 -10.10 -15.20 -13.10
C GLY A 14 -10.23 -16.72 -12.93
N LEU A 15 -11.34 -17.30 -13.41
CA LEU A 15 -11.56 -18.74 -13.39
C LEU A 15 -10.50 -19.47 -14.21
N PHE A 16 -10.23 -19.02 -15.43
CA PHE A 16 -9.19 -19.58 -16.30
C PHE A 16 -7.81 -19.54 -15.64
N LEU A 17 -7.44 -18.39 -15.03
CA LEU A 17 -6.19 -18.22 -14.29
C LEU A 17 -6.07 -19.21 -13.12
N GLY A 18 -7.13 -19.32 -12.32
CA GLY A 18 -7.20 -20.25 -11.19
C GLY A 18 -7.02 -21.71 -11.63
N VAL A 19 -7.71 -22.13 -12.68
CA VAL A 19 -7.59 -23.50 -13.25
C VAL A 19 -6.19 -23.72 -13.83
N ALA A 20 -5.66 -22.77 -14.60
CA ALA A 20 -4.33 -22.87 -15.22
C ALA A 20 -3.21 -22.99 -14.16
N VAL A 21 -3.25 -22.16 -13.13
CA VAL A 21 -2.30 -22.23 -12.00
C VAL A 21 -2.46 -23.55 -11.24
N SER A 22 -3.67 -23.99 -10.95
CA SER A 22 -3.94 -25.26 -10.26
C SER A 22 -3.40 -26.45 -11.06
N LEU A 23 -3.60 -26.49 -12.36
CA LEU A 23 -3.06 -27.54 -13.25
C LEU A 23 -1.53 -27.53 -13.28
N LEU A 24 -0.91 -26.35 -13.37
CA LEU A 24 0.53 -26.19 -13.33
C LEU A 24 1.14 -26.77 -12.03
N PHE A 25 0.54 -26.44 -10.87
CA PHE A 25 1.04 -26.93 -9.59
C PHE A 25 0.75 -28.42 -9.36
N SER A 26 -0.35 -28.96 -9.88
CA SER A 26 -0.69 -30.38 -9.76
C SER A 26 0.17 -31.28 -10.66
N ALA A 27 0.74 -30.74 -11.72
CA ALA A 27 1.62 -31.50 -12.63
C ALA A 27 2.87 -32.06 -11.92
N LEU A 28 3.44 -31.32 -10.96
CA LEU A 28 4.67 -31.71 -10.25
C LEU A 28 4.49 -32.99 -9.39
N PRO A 29 3.46 -33.13 -8.53
CA PRO A 29 3.20 -34.38 -7.81
C PRO A 29 2.83 -35.54 -8.73
N LEU A 30 2.06 -35.29 -9.81
CA LEU A 30 1.65 -36.35 -10.73
C LEU A 30 2.83 -37.01 -11.44
N VAL A 31 3.84 -36.25 -11.83
CA VAL A 31 5.05 -36.82 -12.45
C VAL A 31 5.91 -37.55 -11.43
N GLN A 32 5.88 -37.21 -10.15
CA GLN A 32 6.58 -37.94 -9.10
C GLN A 32 6.02 -39.37 -8.93
N ILE A 33 4.73 -39.58 -9.16
CA ILE A 33 4.09 -40.89 -9.06
C ILE A 33 4.67 -41.84 -10.11
N ARG A 34 5.05 -41.36 -11.31
CA ARG A 34 5.64 -42.16 -12.38
C ARG A 34 7.00 -42.79 -11.99
N THR A 35 7.70 -42.19 -11.03
CA THR A 35 9.04 -42.65 -10.59
C THR A 35 8.99 -43.59 -9.39
N ILE A 36 7.81 -43.85 -8.81
CA ILE A 36 7.65 -44.76 -7.68
C ILE A 36 7.60 -46.20 -8.23
N GLN A 37 8.71 -46.94 -8.06
CA GLN A 37 8.73 -48.36 -8.40
C GLN A 37 7.85 -49.15 -7.43
N PRO A 38 7.02 -50.11 -7.91
CA PRO A 38 6.15 -50.92 -7.02
C PRO A 38 6.93 -51.67 -5.92
N LYS A 39 8.20 -51.92 -6.11
CA LYS A 39 9.11 -52.58 -5.16
C LYS A 39 9.34 -51.77 -3.87
N VAL A 40 9.19 -50.44 -3.92
CA VAL A 40 9.37 -49.52 -2.77
C VAL A 40 8.18 -49.59 -1.83
N LEU A 41 7.01 -50.03 -2.30
CA LEU A 41 5.81 -50.21 -1.48
C LEU A 41 5.87 -51.45 -0.58
N LEU A 42 6.80 -52.38 -0.82
CA LEU A 42 6.94 -53.62 -0.08
C LEU A 42 8.11 -53.61 0.95
N HIS A 43 8.91 -52.55 0.97
CA HIS A 43 9.97 -52.34 1.95
C HIS A 43 9.82 -51.00 2.63
N ASP A 44 10.09 -50.97 3.91
CA ASP A 44 9.97 -49.81 4.79
C ASP A 44 10.46 -48.51 4.15
N ALA A 45 9.60 -47.50 4.19
CA ALA A 45 9.71 -46.23 3.48
C ALA A 45 10.85 -45.29 3.98
N ASN A 46 11.81 -45.77 4.76
CA ASN A 46 12.79 -44.91 5.43
C ASN A 46 14.08 -44.64 4.64
N ASN A 47 14.30 -45.25 3.48
CA ASN A 47 15.56 -45.10 2.72
C ASN A 47 15.39 -44.81 1.23
N THR A 48 14.46 -43.96 0.83
CA THR A 48 14.53 -43.37 -0.51
C THR A 48 15.60 -42.30 -0.53
N THR A 49 16.84 -42.67 -0.90
CA THR A 49 17.86 -41.71 -1.32
C THR A 49 17.36 -41.00 -2.56
N ILE A 50 16.87 -39.79 -2.35
CA ILE A 50 16.40 -38.91 -3.41
C ILE A 50 17.62 -38.53 -4.25
N SER A 51 17.75 -39.15 -5.42
CA SER A 51 18.79 -38.80 -6.41
C SER A 51 18.69 -37.28 -6.70
N ARG A 52 19.74 -36.56 -6.36
CA ARG A 52 19.80 -35.07 -6.44
C ARG A 52 19.75 -34.53 -7.89
N LEU A 53 19.92 -35.35 -8.90
CA LEU A 53 20.02 -34.95 -10.31
C LEU A 53 18.99 -35.68 -11.18
N ASP A 54 17.72 -35.48 -10.92
CA ASP A 54 16.68 -35.96 -11.82
C ASP A 54 16.37 -34.90 -12.89
N ARG A 55 16.87 -35.10 -14.11
CA ARG A 55 16.67 -34.21 -15.27
C ARG A 55 15.18 -33.83 -15.44
N THR A 56 14.31 -34.81 -15.19
CA THR A 56 12.85 -34.65 -15.31
C THR A 56 12.30 -33.64 -14.31
N ARG A 57 12.86 -33.56 -13.11
CA ARG A 57 12.43 -32.57 -12.10
C ARG A 57 12.81 -31.14 -12.52
N TRP A 58 14.00 -30.96 -13.07
CA TRP A 58 14.45 -29.68 -13.58
C TRP A 58 13.64 -29.21 -14.79
N THR A 59 13.29 -30.12 -15.71
CA THR A 59 12.43 -29.76 -16.86
C THR A 59 11.03 -29.33 -16.39
N ILE A 60 10.45 -30.03 -15.42
CA ILE A 60 9.12 -29.64 -14.88
C ILE A 60 9.19 -28.33 -14.13
N ALA A 61 10.19 -28.12 -13.27
CA ALA A 61 10.37 -26.86 -12.58
C ALA A 61 10.54 -25.69 -13.55
N LEU A 62 11.30 -25.90 -14.63
CA LEU A 62 11.48 -24.90 -15.69
C LEU A 62 10.17 -24.63 -16.44
N THR A 63 9.41 -25.68 -16.79
CA THR A 63 8.11 -25.56 -17.46
C THR A 63 7.12 -24.80 -16.57
N MET A 64 7.11 -25.09 -15.26
CA MET A 64 6.28 -24.35 -14.29
C MET A 64 6.69 -22.87 -14.21
N LEU A 65 7.98 -22.59 -14.14
CA LEU A 65 8.49 -21.22 -14.09
C LEU A 65 8.10 -20.44 -15.35
N VAL A 66 8.28 -21.06 -16.52
CA VAL A 66 7.89 -20.45 -17.81
C VAL A 66 6.38 -20.27 -17.90
N GLY A 67 5.58 -21.24 -17.46
CA GLY A 67 4.13 -21.14 -17.42
C GLY A 67 3.64 -20.02 -16.50
N LEU A 68 4.20 -19.91 -15.29
CA LEU A 68 3.89 -18.82 -14.36
C LEU A 68 4.32 -17.46 -14.92
N LEU A 69 5.48 -17.38 -15.58
CA LEU A 69 5.93 -16.17 -16.23
C LEU A 69 4.99 -15.75 -17.36
N ALA A 70 4.59 -16.69 -18.21
CA ALA A 70 3.65 -16.44 -19.29
C ALA A 70 2.30 -15.92 -18.78
N LEU A 71 1.75 -16.52 -17.71
CA LEU A 71 0.53 -16.08 -17.06
C LEU A 71 0.70 -14.68 -16.45
N ALA A 72 1.81 -14.42 -15.77
CA ALA A 72 2.10 -13.12 -15.17
C ALA A 72 2.24 -12.01 -16.24
N VAL A 73 2.93 -12.29 -17.34
CA VAL A 73 3.10 -11.37 -18.47
C VAL A 73 1.77 -11.11 -19.16
N TRP A 74 0.96 -12.15 -19.38
CA TRP A 74 -0.36 -12.01 -19.98
C TRP A 74 -1.28 -11.13 -19.13
N GLN A 75 -1.28 -11.34 -17.80
CA GLN A 75 -2.10 -10.56 -16.87
C GLN A 75 -1.61 -9.10 -16.74
N ALA A 76 -0.29 -8.90 -16.73
CA ALA A 76 0.31 -7.57 -16.58
C ALA A 76 0.32 -6.74 -17.87
N GLY A 77 0.09 -7.36 -19.03
CA GLY A 77 0.22 -6.72 -20.34
C GLY A 77 1.65 -6.26 -20.69
N SER A 78 2.65 -6.61 -19.86
CA SER A 78 4.03 -6.19 -20.04
C SER A 78 4.99 -7.24 -19.48
N PHE A 79 6.00 -7.63 -20.30
CA PHE A 79 7.03 -8.57 -19.88
C PHE A 79 7.82 -8.09 -18.67
N LYS A 80 8.20 -6.81 -18.64
CA LYS A 80 8.96 -6.24 -17.52
C LYS A 80 8.19 -6.31 -16.20
N VAL A 81 6.90 -5.92 -16.22
CA VAL A 81 6.05 -5.95 -15.01
C VAL A 81 5.80 -7.36 -14.54
N GLY A 82 5.51 -8.30 -15.44
CA GLY A 82 5.32 -9.72 -15.10
C GLY A 82 6.57 -10.37 -14.52
N ALA A 83 7.74 -10.08 -15.09
CA ALA A 83 9.02 -10.58 -14.59
C ALA A 83 9.37 -10.01 -13.20
N TYR A 84 9.20 -8.70 -12.98
CA TYR A 84 9.41 -8.08 -11.67
C TYR A 84 8.45 -8.62 -10.62
N PHE A 85 7.19 -8.85 -10.97
CA PHE A 85 6.21 -9.44 -10.06
C PHE A 85 6.62 -10.87 -9.66
N LEU A 86 7.03 -11.69 -10.61
CA LEU A 86 7.45 -13.07 -10.33
C LEU A 86 8.73 -13.09 -9.49
N ALA A 87 9.73 -12.28 -9.84
CA ALA A 87 10.97 -12.17 -9.09
C ALA A 87 10.72 -11.65 -7.66
N GLY A 88 9.91 -10.62 -7.51
CA GLY A 88 9.54 -10.07 -6.20
C GLY A 88 8.80 -11.09 -5.33
N SER A 89 7.85 -11.83 -5.91
CA SER A 89 7.12 -12.89 -5.21
C SER A 89 8.04 -14.04 -4.79
N ALA A 90 8.99 -14.44 -5.64
CA ALA A 90 9.97 -15.47 -5.34
C ALA A 90 10.91 -15.02 -4.21
N ILE A 91 11.41 -13.78 -4.26
CA ILE A 91 12.26 -13.20 -3.22
C ILE A 91 11.50 -13.11 -1.90
N ALA A 92 10.28 -12.58 -1.90
CA ALA A 92 9.44 -12.49 -0.69
C ALA A 92 9.20 -13.88 -0.07
N SER A 93 8.87 -14.88 -0.89
CA SER A 93 8.68 -16.26 -0.43
C SER A 93 9.97 -16.87 0.12
N ALA A 94 11.12 -16.61 -0.50
CA ALA A 94 12.42 -17.09 -0.01
C ALA A 94 12.80 -16.43 1.32
N ILE A 95 12.57 -15.13 1.46
CA ILE A 95 12.82 -14.40 2.71
C ILE A 95 11.91 -14.92 3.83
N LEU A 96 10.61 -15.08 3.57
CA LEU A 96 9.67 -15.63 4.53
C LEU A 96 10.05 -17.07 4.93
N TYR A 97 10.47 -17.90 3.97
CA TYR A 97 10.91 -19.27 4.23
C TYR A 97 12.15 -19.32 5.12
N THR A 98 13.15 -18.50 4.83
CA THR A 98 14.38 -18.41 5.63
C THR A 98 14.10 -17.85 7.01
N ALA A 99 13.26 -16.80 7.11
CA ALA A 99 12.84 -16.22 8.38
C ALA A 99 12.07 -17.22 9.25
N ALA A 100 11.13 -17.98 8.67
CA ALA A 100 10.44 -19.07 9.36
C ALA A 100 11.43 -20.14 9.86
N GLY A 101 12.45 -20.47 9.06
CA GLY A 101 13.53 -21.38 9.42
C GLY A 101 14.38 -20.87 10.60
N ILE A 102 14.81 -19.61 10.53
CA ILE A 102 15.58 -18.95 11.61
C ILE A 102 14.75 -18.89 12.89
N PHE A 103 13.50 -18.49 12.77
CA PHE A 103 12.62 -18.35 13.92
C PHE A 103 12.34 -19.70 14.60
N THR A 104 12.08 -20.74 13.82
CA THR A 104 11.95 -22.10 14.36
C THR A 104 13.24 -22.54 15.04
N PHE A 105 14.42 -22.22 14.49
CA PHE A 105 15.72 -22.50 15.11
C PHE A 105 15.91 -21.77 16.44
N LEU A 106 15.55 -20.47 16.51
CA LEU A 106 15.61 -19.67 17.74
C LEU A 106 14.71 -20.24 18.85
N LEU A 107 13.50 -20.68 18.52
CA LEU A 107 12.62 -21.32 19.47
C LEU A 107 13.22 -22.61 20.07
N LYS A 108 14.01 -23.36 19.29
CA LYS A 108 14.72 -24.53 19.77
C LYS A 108 15.69 -24.20 20.93
N LYS A 109 16.24 -22.96 20.95
CA LYS A 109 17.15 -22.51 21.99
C LYS A 109 16.41 -22.06 23.26
N MET A 110 15.11 -21.74 23.17
CA MET A 110 14.26 -21.32 24.29
C MET A 110 13.80 -22.49 25.17
N ARG A 111 14.71 -23.31 25.64
CA ARG A 111 14.43 -24.48 26.48
C ARG A 111 14.00 -24.15 27.95
N TRP A 112 13.88 -22.89 28.30
CA TRP A 112 13.62 -22.41 29.67
C TRP A 112 12.15 -22.36 30.04
N ILE A 113 11.25 -22.79 29.16
CA ILE A 113 9.82 -22.73 29.37
C ILE A 113 9.42 -23.90 30.30
N THR A 114 9.02 -23.58 31.52
CA THR A 114 8.65 -24.53 32.58
C THR A 114 7.29 -25.18 32.32
N SER A 115 6.38 -24.55 31.56
CA SER A 115 5.06 -25.10 31.28
C SER A 115 5.13 -26.31 30.34
N PHE A 116 4.60 -27.45 30.77
CA PHE A 116 4.56 -28.69 29.99
C PHE A 116 3.86 -28.50 28.63
N SER A 117 2.71 -27.83 28.61
CA SER A 117 1.92 -27.61 27.37
C SER A 117 2.67 -26.78 26.35
N LEU A 118 3.34 -25.69 26.76
CA LEU A 118 4.14 -24.83 25.86
C LEU A 118 5.38 -25.56 25.36
N ARG A 119 6.10 -26.27 26.22
CA ARG A 119 7.28 -27.04 25.83
C ARG A 119 6.94 -28.12 24.81
N GLN A 120 5.81 -28.80 24.98
CA GLN A 120 5.37 -29.83 24.06
C GLN A 120 4.88 -29.20 22.72
N GLY A 121 4.20 -28.04 22.77
CA GLY A 121 3.83 -27.26 21.58
C GLY A 121 5.05 -26.85 20.76
N ILE A 122 6.11 -26.37 21.41
CA ILE A 122 7.37 -26.02 20.74
C ILE A 122 8.02 -27.28 20.14
N ASN A 123 8.04 -28.40 20.86
CA ASN A 123 8.63 -29.63 20.34
C ASN A 123 7.88 -30.18 19.12
N SER A 124 6.57 -29.98 19.02
CA SER A 124 5.77 -30.43 17.86
C SER A 124 6.17 -29.71 16.57
N LEU A 125 6.65 -28.46 16.67
CA LEU A 125 7.08 -27.65 15.51
C LEU A 125 8.32 -28.22 14.79
N TYR A 126 9.15 -29.02 15.47
CA TYR A 126 10.41 -29.55 14.94
C TYR A 126 10.32 -30.98 14.43
N ARG A 127 9.17 -31.62 14.51
CA ARG A 127 9.05 -33.02 14.09
C ARG A 127 9.31 -33.17 12.59
N PRO A 128 10.12 -34.18 12.18
CA PRO A 128 10.26 -34.52 10.78
C PRO A 128 8.89 -34.93 10.19
N GLY A 129 8.54 -34.41 9.03
CA GLY A 129 7.23 -34.61 8.38
C GLY A 129 6.15 -33.61 8.79
N ASN A 130 6.38 -32.67 9.72
CA ASN A 130 5.44 -31.63 10.06
C ASN A 130 5.45 -30.51 8.99
N GLN A 131 4.28 -30.18 8.46
CA GLN A 131 4.10 -29.12 7.47
C GLN A 131 4.01 -27.71 8.09
N THR A 132 4.44 -27.53 9.34
CA THR A 132 4.39 -26.25 10.07
C THR A 132 5.00 -25.11 9.28
N ARG A 133 6.11 -25.34 8.55
CA ARG A 133 6.74 -24.29 7.71
C ARG A 133 5.82 -23.83 6.59
N VAL A 134 5.09 -24.75 5.96
CA VAL A 134 4.15 -24.41 4.89
C VAL A 134 2.97 -23.62 5.43
N VAL A 135 2.44 -24.01 6.59
CA VAL A 135 1.37 -23.29 7.28
C VAL A 135 1.84 -21.89 7.70
N LEU A 136 3.05 -21.77 8.27
CA LEU A 136 3.65 -20.48 8.62
C LEU A 136 3.80 -19.57 7.42
N LEU A 137 4.24 -20.11 6.27
CA LEU A 137 4.38 -19.36 5.04
C LEU A 137 3.04 -18.86 4.50
N THR A 138 2.06 -19.75 4.39
CA THR A 138 0.77 -19.39 3.78
C THR A 138 -0.05 -18.45 4.65
N VAL A 139 -0.16 -18.75 5.93
CA VAL A 139 -0.87 -17.87 6.88
C VAL A 139 -0.10 -16.56 7.08
N GLY A 140 1.23 -16.64 7.19
CA GLY A 140 2.10 -15.46 7.32
C GLY A 140 2.04 -14.54 6.09
N LEU A 141 1.97 -15.13 4.88
CA LEU A 141 1.79 -14.36 3.64
C LEU A 141 0.41 -13.67 3.60
N GLY A 142 -0.64 -14.36 4.04
CA GLY A 142 -1.97 -13.77 4.16
C GLY A 142 -2.00 -12.61 5.15
N ALA A 143 -1.42 -12.81 6.34
CA ALA A 143 -1.27 -11.75 7.34
C ALA A 143 -0.43 -10.58 6.81
N PHE A 144 0.68 -10.85 6.10
CA PHE A 144 1.50 -9.83 5.45
C PHE A 144 0.71 -8.96 4.48
N VAL A 145 -0.10 -9.57 3.60
CA VAL A 145 -0.90 -8.82 2.61
C VAL A 145 -1.93 -7.94 3.31
N VAL A 146 -2.69 -8.50 4.25
CA VAL A 146 -3.75 -7.75 4.96
C VAL A 146 -3.14 -6.62 5.79
N LEU A 147 -2.15 -6.93 6.64
CA LEU A 147 -1.52 -5.93 7.51
C LEU A 147 -0.73 -4.89 6.71
N GLY A 148 -0.05 -5.30 5.64
CA GLY A 148 0.72 -4.40 4.79
C GLY A 148 -0.16 -3.31 4.18
N VAL A 149 -1.30 -3.70 3.62
CA VAL A 149 -2.25 -2.73 3.06
C VAL A 149 -2.90 -1.87 4.14
N GLN A 150 -3.27 -2.45 5.28
CA GLN A 150 -3.82 -1.67 6.40
C GLN A 150 -2.82 -0.63 6.92
N MET A 151 -1.54 -1.01 7.09
CA MET A 151 -0.50 -0.08 7.54
C MET A 151 -0.21 1.02 6.52
N ILE A 152 -0.17 0.70 5.23
CA ILE A 152 -0.01 1.72 4.18
C ILE A 152 -1.20 2.67 4.18
N ALA A 153 -2.42 2.14 4.25
CA ALA A 153 -3.64 2.94 4.28
C ALA A 153 -3.72 3.82 5.53
N ALA A 154 -3.35 3.30 6.71
CA ALA A 154 -3.31 4.08 7.94
C ALA A 154 -2.32 5.24 7.85
N ASN A 155 -1.11 5.00 7.30
CA ASN A 155 -0.13 6.07 7.09
C ASN A 155 -0.62 7.10 6.05
N LEU A 156 -1.26 6.63 4.97
CA LEU A 156 -1.84 7.53 3.96
C LEU A 156 -2.97 8.36 4.54
N LEU A 157 -3.90 7.75 5.29
CA LEU A 157 -4.97 8.47 5.98
C LEU A 157 -4.42 9.46 7.02
N HIS A 158 -3.35 9.09 7.71
CA HIS A 158 -2.70 9.99 8.67
C HIS A 158 -2.03 11.18 7.98
N GLU A 159 -1.47 11.01 6.78
CA GLU A 159 -0.93 12.12 6.00
C GLU A 159 -2.04 13.12 5.61
N PHE A 160 -3.25 12.61 5.37
CA PHE A 160 -4.45 13.41 5.18
C PHE A 160 -5.21 13.67 6.50
N ASP A 161 -4.58 13.36 7.67
CA ASP A 161 -5.26 13.52 8.95
C ASP A 161 -5.40 14.99 9.29
N LEU A 162 -6.61 15.30 9.51
CA LEU A 162 -7.27 16.57 9.61
C LEU A 162 -7.07 17.25 10.98
N SER A 163 -6.17 16.74 11.80
CA SER A 163 -5.81 17.38 13.08
C SER A 163 -5.18 18.77 12.87
N GLU A 164 -4.64 19.03 11.69
CA GLU A 164 -4.21 20.36 11.25
C GLU A 164 -5.23 21.07 10.34
N ARG A 165 -6.49 20.60 10.32
CA ARG A 165 -7.60 21.16 9.52
C ARG A 165 -7.76 22.67 9.65
N ASN A 166 -7.45 23.23 10.80
CA ASN A 166 -7.57 24.66 11.03
C ASN A 166 -6.65 25.51 10.14
N LYS A 167 -5.76 24.88 9.39
CA LYS A 167 -4.82 25.56 8.48
C LYS A 167 -5.18 25.41 7.00
N LEU A 168 -6.04 24.44 6.64
CA LEU A 168 -6.46 24.24 5.25
C LEU A 168 -7.76 24.98 4.97
N PRO A 169 -7.91 25.55 3.75
CA PRO A 169 -9.17 26.15 3.34
C PRO A 169 -10.30 25.13 3.30
N SER A 170 -11.50 25.52 3.71
CA SER A 170 -12.71 24.71 3.61
C SER A 170 -13.35 24.77 2.23
N LEU A 171 -13.29 25.95 1.58
CA LEU A 171 -13.83 26.19 0.24
C LEU A 171 -12.81 26.92 -0.61
N PHE A 172 -12.72 26.52 -1.88
CA PHE A 172 -12.04 27.25 -2.94
C PHE A 172 -13.03 27.70 -4.01
N PHE A 173 -12.87 28.94 -4.45
CA PHE A 173 -13.56 29.51 -5.60
C PHE A 173 -12.52 29.77 -6.67
N VAL A 174 -12.72 29.27 -7.88
CA VAL A 174 -11.76 29.34 -8.98
C VAL A 174 -12.43 29.93 -10.21
N ASP A 175 -11.62 30.49 -11.11
CA ASP A 175 -12.07 31.17 -12.34
C ASP A 175 -12.97 32.40 -12.09
N ILE A 176 -12.70 33.14 -11.02
CA ILE A 176 -13.39 34.42 -10.72
C ILE A 176 -12.86 35.50 -11.67
N GLN A 177 -13.75 36.20 -12.35
CA GLN A 177 -13.39 37.33 -13.18
C GLN A 177 -13.18 38.61 -12.34
N ARG A 178 -12.36 39.52 -12.82
CA ARG A 178 -12.04 40.77 -12.07
C ARG A 178 -13.28 41.56 -11.67
N SER A 179 -14.31 41.63 -12.50
CA SER A 179 -15.58 42.28 -12.21
C SER A 179 -16.44 41.62 -11.13
N GLN A 180 -16.13 40.35 -10.82
CA GLN A 180 -16.88 39.52 -9.87
C GLN A 180 -16.24 39.51 -8.46
N VAL A 181 -14.97 39.94 -8.36
CA VAL A 181 -14.15 39.84 -7.14
C VAL A 181 -14.83 40.47 -5.93
N ASP A 182 -15.24 41.75 -6.07
CA ASP A 182 -15.82 42.49 -4.95
C ASP A 182 -17.19 41.94 -4.53
N GLY A 183 -18.01 41.56 -5.53
CA GLY A 183 -19.33 40.99 -5.28
C GLY A 183 -19.25 39.63 -4.58
N LEU A 184 -18.32 38.74 -5.03
CA LEU A 184 -18.10 37.45 -4.41
C LEU A 184 -17.49 37.61 -3.00
N ALA A 185 -16.53 38.53 -2.82
CA ALA A 185 -15.94 38.78 -1.50
C ALA A 185 -16.99 39.21 -0.48
N SER A 186 -17.89 40.16 -0.86
CA SER A 186 -18.98 40.63 -0.01
C SER A 186 -19.99 39.50 0.29
N MET A 187 -20.28 38.65 -0.66
CA MET A 187 -21.15 37.47 -0.46
C MET A 187 -20.54 36.51 0.55
N ILE A 188 -19.25 36.19 0.41
CA ILE A 188 -18.53 35.31 1.34
C ILE A 188 -18.52 35.92 2.74
N GLU A 189 -18.14 37.18 2.88
CA GLU A 189 -18.06 37.88 4.16
C GLU A 189 -19.42 37.93 4.88
N SER A 190 -20.50 38.15 4.14
CA SER A 190 -21.86 38.18 4.70
C SER A 190 -22.37 36.82 5.19
N GLN A 191 -21.98 35.72 4.55
CA GLN A 191 -22.49 34.37 4.87
C GLN A 191 -21.56 33.55 5.76
N ALA A 192 -20.25 33.68 5.58
CA ALA A 192 -19.24 32.95 6.34
C ALA A 192 -18.62 33.76 7.49
N ALA A 193 -18.94 35.06 7.59
CA ALA A 193 -18.36 35.99 8.56
C ALA A 193 -16.80 35.99 8.52
N GLU A 194 -16.22 35.72 7.35
CA GLU A 194 -14.79 35.67 7.13
C GLU A 194 -14.43 36.37 5.83
N LYS A 195 -13.35 37.15 5.85
CA LYS A 195 -12.81 37.77 4.65
C LYS A 195 -12.03 36.73 3.82
N PRO A 196 -12.42 36.49 2.57
CA PRO A 196 -11.71 35.52 1.74
C PRO A 196 -10.30 36.02 1.41
N GLU A 197 -9.36 35.08 1.33
CA GLU A 197 -8.04 35.32 0.76
C GLU A 197 -8.15 35.22 -0.77
N ILE A 198 -7.90 36.33 -1.47
CA ILE A 198 -8.05 36.41 -2.93
C ILE A 198 -6.67 36.50 -3.57
N VAL A 199 -6.40 35.62 -4.52
CA VAL A 199 -5.13 35.54 -5.23
C VAL A 199 -5.37 35.66 -6.74
N ALA A 200 -4.62 36.55 -7.39
CA ALA A 200 -4.64 36.66 -8.85
C ALA A 200 -3.86 35.50 -9.48
N ILE A 201 -4.42 34.90 -10.51
CA ILE A 201 -3.84 33.78 -11.24
C ILE A 201 -3.73 34.13 -12.71
N THR A 202 -2.55 33.96 -13.27
CA THR A 202 -2.29 34.07 -14.71
C THR A 202 -1.90 32.69 -15.23
N ARG A 203 -2.40 32.31 -16.39
CA ARG A 203 -1.96 31.07 -17.07
C ARG A 203 -0.76 31.41 -17.97
N ALA A 204 0.33 30.70 -17.78
CA ALA A 204 1.56 30.91 -18.53
C ALA A 204 2.12 29.57 -18.98
N ARG A 205 2.68 29.60 -20.18
CA ARG A 205 3.42 28.48 -20.74
C ARG A 205 4.91 28.75 -20.58
N LEU A 206 5.64 27.76 -20.09
CA LEU A 206 7.10 27.85 -20.03
C LEU A 206 7.67 27.61 -21.41
N ALA A 207 8.42 28.60 -21.95
CA ALA A 207 8.93 28.58 -23.30
C ALA A 207 10.44 28.35 -23.39
N TYR A 208 11.24 29.10 -22.61
CA TYR A 208 12.71 29.00 -22.66
C TYR A 208 13.28 29.01 -21.23
N VAL A 209 14.41 28.29 -21.05
CA VAL A 209 15.26 28.35 -19.86
C VAL A 209 16.68 28.73 -20.36
N ASN A 210 17.24 29.79 -19.84
CA ASN A 210 18.55 30.33 -20.25
C ASN A 210 18.70 30.50 -21.76
N GLY A 211 17.61 30.87 -22.45
CA GLY A 211 17.56 31.03 -23.90
C GLY A 211 17.40 29.75 -24.72
N GLU A 212 17.43 28.58 -24.07
CA GLU A 212 17.16 27.29 -24.72
C GLU A 212 15.67 26.95 -24.70
N PRO A 213 15.06 26.56 -25.84
CA PRO A 213 13.66 26.20 -25.88
C PRO A 213 13.42 24.86 -25.15
N ILE A 214 12.33 24.76 -24.41
CA ILE A 214 11.95 23.51 -23.76
C ILE A 214 11.18 22.64 -24.75
N ASP A 215 11.74 21.49 -25.11
CA ASP A 215 11.06 20.52 -25.94
C ASP A 215 10.07 19.65 -25.10
N TRP A 216 8.82 20.08 -25.08
CA TRP A 216 7.73 19.33 -24.45
C TRP A 216 7.33 18.07 -25.23
N SER A 217 7.87 17.82 -26.43
CA SER A 217 7.63 16.61 -27.21
C SER A 217 8.52 15.45 -26.73
N ASP A 218 9.63 15.74 -26.05
CA ASP A 218 10.53 14.74 -25.48
C ASP A 218 9.80 13.92 -24.42
N ARG A 219 9.91 12.58 -24.55
CA ARG A 219 9.31 11.62 -23.62
C ARG A 219 9.92 11.72 -22.22
N GLU A 220 11.18 12.08 -22.11
CA GLU A 220 11.92 12.21 -20.86
C GLU A 220 11.44 13.45 -20.07
N VAL A 221 11.30 14.59 -20.74
CA VAL A 221 10.75 15.83 -20.19
C VAL A 221 9.30 15.62 -19.74
N ARG A 222 8.48 14.93 -20.55
CA ARG A 222 7.10 14.59 -20.18
C ARG A 222 7.00 13.61 -19.00
N ARG A 223 7.93 12.67 -18.88
CA ARG A 223 7.96 11.68 -17.80
C ARG A 223 8.44 12.29 -16.48
N GLN A 224 9.38 13.22 -16.56
CA GLN A 224 9.93 13.94 -15.40
C GLN A 224 9.00 15.07 -14.91
N SER A 225 8.27 15.74 -15.83
CA SER A 225 7.34 16.82 -15.48
C SER A 225 5.98 16.33 -14.95
N GLY A 226 5.71 15.03 -14.99
CA GLY A 226 4.40 14.48 -14.66
C GLY A 226 3.31 14.96 -15.63
N GLN A 227 2.04 14.88 -15.21
CA GLN A 227 0.89 15.42 -15.97
C GLN A 227 0.72 16.93 -15.79
N ILE A 228 1.75 17.66 -15.36
CA ILE A 228 1.71 19.13 -15.32
C ILE A 228 1.65 19.59 -16.76
N GLY A 229 0.50 20.06 -17.19
CA GLY A 229 0.24 20.49 -18.56
C GLY A 229 1.24 21.57 -18.99
N ARG A 230 1.27 21.85 -20.30
CA ARG A 230 2.13 22.89 -20.91
C ARG A 230 1.89 24.29 -20.34
N GLU A 231 0.86 24.47 -19.49
CA GLU A 231 0.48 25.73 -18.86
C GLU A 231 0.58 25.62 -17.34
N PHE A 232 1.17 26.64 -16.75
CA PHE A 232 1.30 26.79 -15.31
C PHE A 232 0.37 27.91 -14.82
N ALA A 233 -0.24 27.69 -13.68
CA ALA A 233 -0.85 28.76 -12.91
C ALA A 233 0.26 29.51 -12.18
N ILE A 234 0.44 30.78 -12.49
CA ILE A 234 1.42 31.67 -11.90
C ILE A 234 0.71 32.83 -11.18
N THR A 235 1.35 33.41 -10.21
CA THR A 235 0.84 34.54 -9.44
C THR A 235 1.93 35.59 -9.23
N SER A 236 1.55 36.78 -8.79
CA SER A 236 2.48 37.81 -8.32
C SER A 236 2.16 38.23 -6.89
N ARG A 237 3.18 38.36 -6.06
CA ARG A 237 3.04 38.85 -4.67
C ARG A 237 4.32 39.47 -4.14
N GLN A 238 4.17 40.41 -3.19
CA GLN A 238 5.28 41.15 -2.60
C GLN A 238 5.97 40.37 -1.48
N GLU A 239 5.20 39.62 -0.69
CA GLU A 239 5.69 38.95 0.51
C GLU A 239 5.76 37.43 0.33
N LEU A 240 6.72 36.80 1.01
CA LEU A 240 6.82 35.35 1.11
C LEU A 240 5.67 34.83 1.98
N ALA A 241 5.02 33.75 1.57
CA ALA A 241 3.95 33.18 2.38
C ALA A 241 4.51 32.47 3.63
N PRO A 242 3.74 32.44 4.75
CA PRO A 242 4.20 31.84 6.00
C PRO A 242 4.59 30.34 5.91
N TYR A 243 4.05 29.65 4.89
CA TYR A 243 4.29 28.22 4.61
C TYR A 243 5.39 27.98 3.57
N GLU A 244 6.14 29.02 3.21
CA GLU A 244 7.25 28.97 2.28
C GLU A 244 8.56 29.38 2.95
N LYS A 245 9.65 28.79 2.51
CA LYS A 245 11.00 29.10 3.01
C LYS A 245 11.97 29.25 1.85
N ASP A 246 12.80 30.30 1.87
CA ASP A 246 13.91 30.43 0.95
C ASP A 246 14.96 29.36 1.23
N ILE A 247 15.37 28.65 0.16
CA ILE A 247 16.45 27.65 0.20
C ILE A 247 17.71 28.26 -0.35
N ASP A 248 17.61 28.93 -1.49
CA ASP A 248 18.74 29.53 -2.19
C ASP A 248 18.34 30.85 -2.83
N GLY A 249 19.26 31.82 -2.84
CA GLY A 249 18.96 33.17 -3.29
C GLY A 249 18.29 34.03 -2.21
N LYS A 250 17.67 35.13 -2.60
CA LYS A 250 16.95 36.03 -1.71
C LYS A 250 15.63 36.47 -2.33
N TRP A 251 14.59 36.52 -1.51
CA TRP A 251 13.34 37.13 -1.91
C TRP A 251 13.57 38.59 -2.31
N TRP A 252 12.82 39.10 -3.28
CA TRP A 252 13.00 40.45 -3.82
C TRP A 252 12.77 41.56 -2.80
N PRO A 253 13.58 42.61 -2.85
CA PRO A 253 13.33 43.81 -2.04
C PRO A 253 12.12 44.60 -2.55
N VAL A 254 11.63 45.53 -1.72
CA VAL A 254 10.43 46.33 -1.99
C VAL A 254 10.50 47.15 -3.30
N ARG A 255 11.71 47.50 -3.75
CA ARG A 255 11.94 48.26 -5.00
C ARG A 255 13.03 47.61 -5.87
N ASN A 256 12.65 47.21 -7.04
CA ASN A 256 13.51 46.87 -8.18
C ASN A 256 12.61 46.78 -9.42
N ASP A 257 13.02 47.27 -10.58
CA ASP A 257 12.17 47.35 -11.78
C ASP A 257 12.34 46.16 -12.72
N GLU A 258 13.24 45.23 -12.42
CA GLU A 258 13.45 44.04 -13.26
C GLU A 258 12.42 42.94 -12.97
N PRO A 259 11.89 42.24 -14.00
CA PRO A 259 11.05 41.07 -13.83
C PRO A 259 11.83 39.95 -13.10
N GLN A 260 11.31 39.52 -11.97
CA GLN A 260 11.90 38.45 -11.17
C GLN A 260 10.87 37.37 -10.90
N VAL A 261 11.34 36.12 -10.80
CA VAL A 261 10.52 34.95 -10.51
C VAL A 261 11.17 34.12 -9.40
N SER A 262 10.36 33.65 -8.48
CA SER A 262 10.72 32.65 -7.49
C SER A 262 10.24 31.29 -7.94
N VAL A 263 11.08 30.27 -7.82
CA VAL A 263 10.84 28.91 -8.31
C VAL A 263 10.77 27.93 -7.14
N GLU A 264 9.83 27.00 -7.20
CA GLU A 264 9.73 25.92 -6.22
C GLU A 264 10.89 24.92 -6.41
N GLU A 265 11.42 24.35 -5.31
CA GLU A 265 12.63 23.51 -5.27
C GLU A 265 12.60 22.34 -6.25
N ASN A 266 11.54 21.53 -6.23
CA ASN A 266 11.44 20.36 -7.12
C ASN A 266 11.42 20.78 -8.61
N MET A 267 10.78 21.93 -8.89
CA MET A 267 10.76 22.46 -10.26
C MET A 267 12.13 23.02 -10.65
N ALA A 268 12.80 23.72 -9.74
CA ALA A 268 14.16 24.22 -9.98
C ALA A 268 15.14 23.08 -10.27
N GLN A 269 15.08 22.00 -9.50
CA GLN A 269 15.89 20.79 -9.76
C GLN A 269 15.58 20.14 -11.11
N ARG A 270 14.31 20.07 -11.51
CA ARG A 270 13.90 19.50 -12.81
C ARG A 270 14.33 20.34 -13.98
N LEU A 271 14.20 21.67 -13.88
CA LEU A 271 14.61 22.63 -14.91
C LEU A 271 16.12 22.90 -14.87
N LYS A 272 16.81 22.42 -13.83
CA LYS A 272 18.26 22.67 -13.57
C LYS A 272 18.57 24.16 -13.54
N VAL A 273 17.72 24.96 -12.88
CA VAL A 273 17.88 26.41 -12.74
C VAL A 273 18.38 26.78 -11.36
N ALA A 274 19.18 27.83 -11.31
CA ALA A 274 19.73 28.43 -10.11
C ALA A 274 19.37 29.93 -10.01
N PRO A 275 19.48 30.56 -8.85
CA PRO A 275 19.33 32.01 -8.75
C PRO A 275 20.28 32.75 -9.70
N GLY A 276 19.72 33.70 -10.45
CA GLY A 276 20.42 34.44 -11.51
C GLY A 276 20.13 33.97 -12.95
N ASP A 277 19.62 32.75 -13.12
CA ASP A 277 19.21 32.21 -14.40
C ASP A 277 17.98 32.96 -14.97
N SER A 278 17.74 32.85 -16.28
CA SER A 278 16.59 33.45 -16.93
C SER A 278 15.56 32.40 -17.36
N ILE A 279 14.28 32.69 -17.08
CA ILE A 279 13.16 31.87 -17.53
C ILE A 279 12.20 32.73 -18.33
N THR A 280 11.81 32.26 -19.52
CA THR A 280 10.84 32.94 -20.39
C THR A 280 9.53 32.19 -20.38
N PHE A 281 8.48 32.91 -20.04
CA PHE A 281 7.10 32.43 -20.06
C PHE A 281 6.35 33.08 -21.24
N GLU A 282 5.49 32.32 -21.85
CA GLU A 282 4.54 32.81 -22.86
C GLU A 282 3.16 32.97 -22.18
N ILE A 283 2.65 34.20 -22.20
CA ILE A 283 1.35 34.56 -21.63
C ILE A 283 0.50 35.14 -22.74
N SER A 284 -0.55 34.44 -23.16
CA SER A 284 -1.43 34.84 -24.24
C SER A 284 -0.67 35.28 -25.51
N GLY A 285 0.37 34.54 -25.87
CA GLY A 285 1.21 34.82 -27.04
C GLY A 285 2.31 35.89 -26.86
N ARG A 286 2.44 36.46 -25.67
CA ARG A 286 3.52 37.44 -25.36
C ARG A 286 4.59 36.79 -24.49
N PRO A 287 5.86 36.84 -24.91
CA PRO A 287 6.95 36.32 -24.08
C PRO A 287 7.28 37.33 -22.96
N ILE A 288 7.41 36.82 -21.75
CA ILE A 288 7.87 37.54 -20.55
C ILE A 288 9.08 36.79 -19.99
N THR A 289 10.24 37.44 -20.03
CA THR A 289 11.47 36.90 -19.47
C THR A 289 11.67 37.45 -18.04
N ALA A 290 11.88 36.56 -17.09
CA ALA A 290 12.16 36.91 -15.71
C ALA A 290 13.42 36.22 -15.22
N ARG A 291 14.18 36.92 -14.37
CA ARG A 291 15.36 36.33 -13.69
C ARG A 291 14.94 35.57 -12.45
N VAL A 292 15.48 34.39 -12.23
CA VAL A 292 15.27 33.61 -11.00
C VAL A 292 15.90 34.36 -9.84
N ALA A 293 15.09 34.85 -8.89
CA ALA A 293 15.56 35.56 -7.71
C ALA A 293 15.95 34.61 -6.60
N ASN A 294 15.13 33.58 -6.38
CA ASN A 294 15.35 32.58 -5.35
C ASN A 294 14.67 31.24 -5.68
N ILE A 295 15.10 30.22 -4.96
CA ILE A 295 14.48 28.89 -4.92
C ILE A 295 13.86 28.75 -3.54
N ARG A 296 12.59 28.30 -3.49
CA ARG A 296 11.85 28.13 -2.24
C ARG A 296 11.29 26.73 -2.09
N ASP A 297 11.21 26.26 -0.83
CA ASP A 297 10.43 25.11 -0.42
C ASP A 297 9.01 25.52 -0.02
N ILE A 298 8.05 24.69 -0.33
CA ILE A 298 6.63 24.91 -0.02
C ILE A 298 6.17 23.78 0.89
N ASP A 299 5.81 24.10 2.13
CA ASP A 299 5.13 23.15 3.00
C ASP A 299 3.68 22.95 2.52
N LEU A 300 3.49 21.94 1.68
CA LEU A 300 2.17 21.61 1.10
C LEU A 300 1.11 21.26 2.15
N LYS A 301 1.51 20.92 3.39
CA LYS A 301 0.58 20.64 4.50
C LYS A 301 -0.06 21.90 5.06
N GLN A 302 0.60 23.04 4.90
CA GLN A 302 0.15 24.34 5.38
C GLN A 302 -0.22 25.30 4.23
N ALA A 303 0.11 24.89 2.99
CA ALA A 303 -0.09 25.72 1.82
C ALA A 303 -1.59 25.89 1.51
N ARG A 304 -2.05 27.15 1.56
CA ARG A 304 -3.40 27.54 1.15
C ARG A 304 -3.54 27.55 -0.37
N THR A 305 -2.52 28.11 -1.03
CA THR A 305 -2.39 28.16 -2.48
C THR A 305 -0.92 27.92 -2.83
N ALA A 306 -0.63 26.79 -3.46
CA ALA A 306 0.73 26.45 -3.87
C ALA A 306 0.94 26.85 -5.33
N PHE A 307 1.86 27.78 -5.58
CA PHE A 307 2.27 28.16 -6.93
C PHE A 307 3.70 27.73 -7.15
N VAL A 308 3.95 27.02 -8.24
CA VAL A 308 5.30 26.61 -8.63
C VAL A 308 6.18 27.83 -8.95
N PHE A 309 5.59 28.82 -9.63
CA PHE A 309 6.25 30.07 -10.00
C PHE A 309 5.48 31.24 -9.40
N VAL A 310 6.20 32.11 -8.70
CA VAL A 310 5.67 33.37 -8.16
C VAL A 310 6.49 34.50 -8.73
N PHE A 311 5.82 35.47 -9.29
CA PHE A 311 6.44 36.64 -9.88
C PHE A 311 6.44 37.80 -8.88
N ARG A 312 7.39 38.68 -9.09
CA ARG A 312 7.41 39.96 -8.43
C ARG A 312 6.26 40.84 -8.96
N PRO A 313 5.59 41.63 -8.08
CA PRO A 313 4.59 42.61 -8.52
C PRO A 313 5.14 43.60 -9.55
N GLY A 314 4.29 44.02 -10.46
CA GLY A 314 4.66 44.87 -11.60
C GLY A 314 4.91 44.10 -12.91
N THR A 315 4.96 42.76 -12.83
CA THR A 315 5.27 41.93 -14.02
C THR A 315 4.02 41.39 -14.72
N LEU A 316 2.98 41.01 -13.95
CA LEU A 316 1.80 40.29 -14.46
C LEU A 316 0.53 41.15 -14.55
N GLU A 317 0.53 42.39 -14.09
CA GLU A 317 -0.67 43.24 -13.94
C GLU A 317 -1.35 43.57 -15.27
N THR A 318 -0.60 43.55 -16.37
CA THR A 318 -1.12 43.79 -17.72
C THR A 318 -1.58 42.53 -18.44
N ALA A 319 -1.34 41.36 -17.82
CA ALA A 319 -1.73 40.07 -18.38
C ALA A 319 -3.20 39.78 -18.07
N PRO A 320 -3.87 38.92 -18.86
CA PRO A 320 -5.18 38.40 -18.53
C PRO A 320 -5.10 37.62 -17.21
N GLN A 321 -5.88 38.03 -16.23
CA GLN A 321 -5.92 37.43 -14.89
C GLN A 321 -7.30 36.88 -14.58
N THR A 322 -7.35 35.71 -13.96
CA THR A 322 -8.48 35.20 -13.20
C THR A 322 -8.12 35.24 -11.73
N PHE A 323 -9.10 35.12 -10.86
CA PHE A 323 -8.86 35.14 -9.42
C PHE A 323 -9.34 33.84 -8.79
N ALA A 324 -8.65 33.42 -7.74
CA ALA A 324 -9.12 32.39 -6.84
C ALA A 324 -9.34 33.00 -5.46
N ALA A 325 -10.35 32.53 -4.78
CA ALA A 325 -10.64 32.93 -3.40
C ALA A 325 -10.68 31.67 -2.52
N SER A 326 -10.21 31.79 -1.28
CA SER A 326 -10.27 30.70 -0.30
C SER A 326 -10.83 31.17 1.04
N ILE A 327 -11.54 30.27 1.72
CA ILE A 327 -12.07 30.47 3.05
C ILE A 327 -11.38 29.46 3.98
N LEU A 328 -10.82 29.96 5.10
CA LEU A 328 -9.97 29.20 5.99
C LEU A 328 -10.72 28.55 7.15
N ASN A 329 -11.75 29.22 7.68
CA ASN A 329 -12.45 28.74 8.86
C ASN A 329 -13.23 27.46 8.56
N HIS A 330 -13.35 26.63 9.58
CA HIS A 330 -14.21 25.45 9.58
C HIS A 330 -15.67 25.88 9.49
N THR A 331 -16.05 26.32 8.30
CA THR A 331 -17.43 26.74 8.03
C THR A 331 -18.35 25.51 8.11
N PRO A 332 -19.43 25.56 8.91
CA PRO A 332 -20.39 24.45 8.98
C PRO A 332 -20.90 24.04 7.60
N SER A 333 -21.13 22.75 7.39
CA SER A 333 -21.56 22.20 6.09
C SER A 333 -22.81 22.88 5.52
N ILE A 334 -23.73 23.32 6.37
CA ILE A 334 -24.95 24.07 5.98
C ILE A 334 -24.59 25.40 5.34
N ILE A 335 -23.63 26.14 5.92
CA ILE A 335 -23.20 27.45 5.41
C ILE A 335 -22.43 27.25 4.11
N ARG A 336 -21.55 26.24 4.04
CA ARG A 336 -20.79 25.89 2.79
C ARG A 336 -21.74 25.58 1.64
N GLN A 337 -22.76 24.75 1.86
CA GLN A 337 -23.77 24.41 0.84
C GLN A 337 -24.59 25.64 0.43
N LYS A 338 -24.95 26.51 1.36
CA LYS A 338 -25.62 27.78 1.05
C LYS A 338 -24.75 28.68 0.17
N LEU A 339 -23.50 28.85 0.57
CA LEU A 339 -22.53 29.69 -0.14
C LEU A 339 -22.22 29.12 -1.54
N GLN A 340 -22.08 27.81 -1.64
CA GLN A 340 -21.89 27.12 -2.93
C GLN A 340 -23.08 27.36 -3.89
N ARG A 341 -24.30 27.23 -3.41
CA ARG A 341 -25.52 27.51 -4.21
C ARG A 341 -25.60 28.99 -4.58
N ALA A 342 -25.42 29.90 -3.64
CA ALA A 342 -25.45 31.32 -3.91
C ALA A 342 -24.38 31.75 -4.92
N ALA A 343 -23.18 31.20 -4.82
CA ALA A 343 -22.11 31.48 -5.78
C ALA A 343 -22.43 30.93 -7.20
N LEU A 344 -22.98 29.71 -7.32
CA LEU A 344 -23.37 29.14 -8.59
C LEU A 344 -24.54 29.89 -9.24
N ASP A 345 -25.49 30.38 -8.44
CA ASP A 345 -26.63 31.14 -8.95
C ASP A 345 -26.22 32.53 -9.43
N ALA A 346 -25.33 33.22 -8.67
CA ALA A 346 -24.89 34.58 -8.99
C ALA A 346 -23.75 34.60 -10.06
N TYR A 347 -22.88 33.61 -10.06
CA TYR A 347 -21.67 33.53 -10.90
C TYR A 347 -21.50 32.15 -11.49
N PRO A 348 -22.22 31.77 -12.55
CA PRO A 348 -22.21 30.42 -13.13
C PRO A 348 -20.84 29.95 -13.66
N ASN A 349 -19.93 30.88 -13.94
CA ASN A 349 -18.56 30.56 -14.38
C ASN A 349 -17.61 30.21 -13.24
N VAL A 350 -17.96 30.58 -11.99
CA VAL A 350 -17.10 30.32 -10.83
C VAL A 350 -17.27 28.88 -10.36
N GLN A 351 -16.18 28.16 -10.32
CA GLN A 351 -16.14 26.80 -9.80
C GLN A 351 -15.91 26.85 -8.28
N VAL A 352 -16.77 26.19 -7.53
CA VAL A 352 -16.66 26.07 -6.07
C VAL A 352 -16.24 24.65 -5.72
N ILE A 353 -15.08 24.52 -5.07
CA ILE A 353 -14.52 23.24 -4.64
C ILE A 353 -14.64 23.15 -3.12
N ASP A 354 -15.44 22.22 -2.62
CA ASP A 354 -15.50 21.88 -1.20
C ASP A 354 -14.38 20.86 -0.89
N VAL A 355 -13.41 21.29 -0.08
CA VAL A 355 -12.25 20.47 0.27
C VAL A 355 -12.65 19.27 1.10
N ASP A 356 -13.64 19.42 1.98
CA ASP A 356 -14.14 18.32 2.80
C ASP A 356 -14.79 17.22 1.95
N ASP A 357 -15.52 17.58 0.90
CA ASP A 357 -16.12 16.63 -0.04
C ASP A 357 -15.04 15.87 -0.83
N VAL A 358 -13.99 16.58 -1.26
CA VAL A 358 -12.84 15.95 -1.95
C VAL A 358 -12.12 14.98 -1.03
N LEU A 359 -11.84 15.39 0.21
CA LEU A 359 -11.19 14.54 1.21
C LEU A 359 -12.05 13.31 1.55
N ALA A 360 -13.35 13.50 1.74
CA ALA A 360 -14.28 12.39 1.99
C ALA A 360 -14.30 11.39 0.80
N ALA A 361 -14.25 11.91 -0.42
CA ALA A 361 -14.15 11.05 -1.62
C ALA A 361 -12.85 10.26 -1.66
N VAL A 362 -11.72 10.89 -1.34
CA VAL A 362 -10.40 10.23 -1.26
C VAL A 362 -10.39 9.17 -0.14
N GLN A 363 -10.89 9.50 1.05
CA GLN A 363 -11.00 8.54 2.16
C GLN A 363 -11.87 7.34 1.79
N LYS A 364 -13.00 7.56 1.13
CA LYS A 364 -13.87 6.49 0.65
C LYS A 364 -13.18 5.62 -0.41
N MET A 365 -12.41 6.23 -1.31
CA MET A 365 -11.63 5.50 -2.31
C MET A 365 -10.56 4.61 -1.63
N ILE A 366 -9.83 5.14 -0.65
CA ILE A 366 -8.85 4.39 0.12
C ILE A 366 -9.53 3.24 0.88
N ALA A 367 -10.65 3.50 1.57
CA ALA A 367 -11.39 2.47 2.29
C ALA A 367 -11.86 1.33 1.37
N ASN A 368 -12.37 1.65 0.18
CA ASN A 368 -12.79 0.66 -0.81
C ASN A 368 -11.59 -0.16 -1.32
N PHE A 369 -10.45 0.48 -1.55
CA PHE A 369 -9.21 -0.19 -1.94
C PHE A 369 -8.72 -1.15 -0.85
N VAL A 370 -8.69 -0.70 0.40
CA VAL A 370 -8.33 -1.53 1.58
C VAL A 370 -9.27 -2.74 1.67
N LEU A 371 -10.58 -2.52 1.52
CA LEU A 371 -11.55 -3.60 1.53
C LEU A 371 -11.28 -4.64 0.43
N ALA A 372 -11.06 -4.19 -0.81
CA ALA A 372 -10.78 -5.08 -1.94
C ALA A 372 -9.53 -5.94 -1.72
N VAL A 373 -8.42 -5.33 -1.25
CA VAL A 373 -7.19 -6.07 -0.98
C VAL A 373 -7.31 -6.96 0.25
N SER A 374 -8.08 -6.54 1.28
CA SER A 374 -8.38 -7.37 2.45
C SER A 374 -9.15 -8.63 2.09
N VAL A 375 -10.07 -8.56 1.12
CA VAL A 375 -10.76 -9.75 0.59
C VAL A 375 -9.76 -10.71 -0.06
N VAL A 376 -8.83 -10.21 -0.88
CA VAL A 376 -7.77 -11.05 -1.49
C VAL A 376 -6.89 -11.66 -0.42
N GLY A 377 -6.44 -10.88 0.57
CA GLY A 377 -5.69 -11.37 1.73
C GLY A 377 -6.45 -12.43 2.52
N GLY A 378 -7.77 -12.26 2.68
CA GLY A 378 -8.67 -13.22 3.29
C GLY A 378 -8.67 -14.58 2.55
N PHE A 379 -8.67 -14.58 1.22
CA PHE A 379 -8.55 -15.81 0.42
C PHE A 379 -7.19 -16.49 0.62
N VAL A 380 -6.11 -15.74 0.75
CA VAL A 380 -4.78 -16.29 1.05
C VAL A 380 -4.76 -16.93 2.43
N ILE A 381 -5.35 -16.28 3.43
CA ILE A 381 -5.50 -16.85 4.79
C ILE A 381 -6.35 -18.11 4.75
N LEU A 382 -7.48 -18.10 4.03
CA LEU A 382 -8.34 -19.27 3.86
C LEU A 382 -7.59 -20.45 3.23
N SER A 383 -6.75 -20.19 2.22
CA SER A 383 -5.89 -21.20 1.62
C SER A 383 -4.90 -21.78 2.65
N GLY A 384 -4.32 -20.94 3.49
CA GLY A 384 -3.46 -21.36 4.61
C GLY A 384 -4.19 -22.26 5.62
N ILE A 385 -5.44 -21.92 5.92
CA ILE A 385 -6.33 -22.72 6.77
C ILE A 385 -6.60 -24.10 6.15
N MET A 386 -6.91 -24.15 4.86
CA MET A 386 -7.14 -25.42 4.15
C MET A 386 -5.91 -26.32 4.16
N ILE A 387 -4.72 -25.73 4.00
CA ILE A 387 -3.44 -26.46 4.11
C ILE A 387 -3.23 -26.97 5.54
N LEU A 388 -3.56 -26.17 6.55
CA LEU A 388 -3.49 -26.58 7.97
C LEU A 388 -4.41 -27.79 8.23
N ILE A 389 -5.66 -27.74 7.78
CA ILE A 389 -6.62 -28.84 7.92
C ILE A 389 -6.11 -30.09 7.20
N GLY A 390 -5.60 -29.97 5.97
CA GLY A 390 -5.01 -31.06 5.20
C GLY A 390 -3.80 -31.68 5.91
N SER A 391 -2.92 -30.86 6.48
CA SER A 391 -1.75 -31.29 7.26
C SER A 391 -2.17 -32.09 8.51
N ILE A 392 -3.19 -31.62 9.23
CA ILE A 392 -3.75 -32.32 10.39
C ILE A 392 -4.37 -33.66 9.96
N ALA A 393 -5.09 -33.69 8.84
CA ALA A 393 -5.69 -34.91 8.32
C ALA A 393 -4.65 -35.97 7.96
N LEU A 394 -3.56 -35.57 7.31
CA LEU A 394 -2.44 -36.46 6.95
C LEU A 394 -1.72 -37.04 8.19
N THR A 395 -1.55 -36.26 9.22
CA THR A 395 -0.86 -36.68 10.46
C THR A 395 -1.80 -37.26 11.53
N ARG A 396 -3.08 -37.46 11.20
CA ARG A 396 -4.13 -37.84 12.17
C ARG A 396 -3.85 -39.16 12.89
N SER A 397 -3.41 -40.20 12.18
CA SER A 397 -3.12 -41.52 12.79
C SER A 397 -1.97 -41.42 13.76
N GLN A 398 -0.90 -40.74 13.41
CA GLN A 398 0.26 -40.52 14.25
C GLN A 398 -0.10 -39.70 15.53
N ARG A 399 -0.91 -38.64 15.35
CA ARG A 399 -1.40 -37.82 16.48
C ARG A 399 -2.32 -38.61 17.41
N VAL A 400 -3.21 -39.46 16.89
CA VAL A 400 -4.08 -40.30 17.69
C VAL A 400 -3.25 -41.27 18.54
N TYR A 401 -2.20 -41.88 18.00
CA TYR A 401 -1.31 -42.77 18.74
C TYR A 401 -0.59 -42.04 19.88
N GLU A 402 0.01 -40.89 19.63
CA GLU A 402 0.69 -40.07 20.63
C GLU A 402 -0.22 -39.63 21.77
N HIS A 403 -1.43 -39.16 21.44
CA HIS A 403 -2.41 -38.75 22.44
C HIS A 403 -2.95 -39.94 23.23
N SER A 404 -2.99 -41.12 22.61
CA SER A 404 -3.38 -42.35 23.34
C SER A 404 -2.33 -42.74 24.37
N ILE A 405 -1.05 -42.61 24.09
CA ILE A 405 0.05 -42.80 25.04
C ILE A 405 -0.06 -41.82 26.21
N LEU A 406 -0.24 -40.51 25.90
CA LEU A 406 -0.38 -39.49 26.91
C LEU A 406 -1.60 -39.73 27.84
N LYS A 407 -2.72 -40.23 27.28
CA LYS A 407 -3.90 -40.61 28.04
C LYS A 407 -3.62 -41.84 28.95
N ALA A 408 -2.84 -42.80 28.43
CA ALA A 408 -2.43 -43.98 29.25
C ALA A 408 -1.50 -43.58 30.41
N LEU A 409 -0.71 -42.51 30.22
CA LEU A 409 0.12 -41.89 31.27
C LEU A 409 -0.64 -40.96 32.22
N GLY A 410 -1.99 -40.86 32.08
CA GLY A 410 -2.85 -40.08 32.97
C GLY A 410 -3.22 -38.69 32.53
N ALA A 411 -2.87 -38.27 31.28
CA ALA A 411 -3.25 -36.95 30.78
C ALA A 411 -4.77 -36.82 30.58
N ASN A 412 -5.37 -35.80 31.16
CA ASN A 412 -6.78 -35.54 31.01
C ASN A 412 -7.10 -34.76 29.72
N ARG A 413 -8.38 -34.72 29.33
CA ARG A 413 -8.82 -34.04 28.08
C ARG A 413 -8.48 -32.55 28.06
N ARG A 414 -8.52 -31.87 29.24
CA ARG A 414 -8.19 -30.43 29.32
C ARG A 414 -6.71 -30.18 29.04
N GLN A 415 -5.83 -31.04 29.54
CA GLN A 415 -4.40 -30.95 29.31
C GLN A 415 -4.05 -31.17 27.80
N LEU A 416 -4.72 -32.15 27.17
CA LEU A 416 -4.54 -32.38 25.72
C LEU A 416 -5.09 -31.23 24.87
N ALA A 417 -6.23 -30.67 25.22
CA ALA A 417 -6.78 -29.50 24.56
C ALA A 417 -5.88 -28.26 24.74
N ALA A 418 -5.37 -28.04 25.97
CA ALA A 418 -4.42 -26.96 26.23
C ALA A 418 -3.11 -27.10 25.44
N MET A 419 -2.64 -28.33 25.24
CA MET A 419 -1.45 -28.63 24.45
C MET A 419 -1.67 -28.31 22.95
N LEU A 420 -2.81 -28.75 22.39
CA LEU A 420 -3.18 -28.44 21.02
C LEU A 420 -3.37 -26.93 20.82
N PHE A 421 -4.06 -26.29 21.76
CA PHE A 421 -4.22 -24.82 21.70
C PHE A 421 -2.88 -24.11 21.74
N ALA A 422 -1.96 -24.49 22.63
CA ALA A 422 -0.62 -23.91 22.71
C ALA A 422 0.17 -24.12 21.42
N GLU A 423 0.09 -25.31 20.81
CA GLU A 423 0.74 -25.60 19.52
C GLU A 423 0.25 -24.66 18.42
N TYR A 424 -1.07 -24.57 18.22
CA TYR A 424 -1.64 -23.74 17.16
C TYR A 424 -1.55 -22.25 17.45
N ALA A 425 -1.63 -21.85 18.72
CA ALA A 425 -1.42 -20.45 19.13
C ALA A 425 0.02 -20.01 18.85
N LEU A 426 1.00 -20.86 19.09
CA LEU A 426 2.39 -20.58 18.71
C LEU A 426 2.55 -20.44 17.19
N VAL A 427 2.01 -21.38 16.42
CA VAL A 427 2.07 -21.30 14.94
C VAL A 427 1.42 -20.01 14.43
N GLY A 428 0.22 -19.71 14.92
CA GLY A 428 -0.52 -18.49 14.52
C GLY A 428 0.17 -17.20 14.94
N SER A 429 0.69 -17.13 16.16
CA SER A 429 1.45 -15.97 16.65
C SER A 429 2.72 -15.75 15.81
N LEU A 430 3.45 -16.82 15.49
CA LEU A 430 4.63 -16.78 14.67
C LEU A 430 4.33 -16.31 13.24
N ALA A 431 3.26 -16.85 12.64
CA ALA A 431 2.81 -16.43 11.31
C ALA A 431 2.40 -14.95 11.32
N GLY A 432 1.67 -14.52 12.36
CA GLY A 432 1.28 -13.12 12.53
C GLY A 432 2.46 -12.18 12.74
N ILE A 433 3.43 -12.55 13.58
CA ILE A 433 4.66 -11.75 13.81
C ILE A 433 5.48 -11.66 12.52
N LEU A 434 5.72 -12.77 11.84
CA LEU A 434 6.47 -12.77 10.58
C LEU A 434 5.74 -11.92 9.53
N GLY A 435 4.45 -12.16 9.32
CA GLY A 435 3.64 -11.37 8.40
C GLY A 435 3.63 -9.89 8.75
N GLY A 436 3.47 -9.56 10.04
CA GLY A 436 3.47 -8.19 10.54
C GLY A 436 4.81 -7.47 10.39
N VAL A 437 5.93 -8.15 10.68
CA VAL A 437 7.28 -7.57 10.47
C VAL A 437 7.51 -7.25 8.99
N PHE A 438 7.18 -8.18 8.09
CA PHE A 438 7.31 -7.92 6.65
C PHE A 438 6.33 -6.84 6.16
N ALA A 439 5.11 -6.80 6.69
CA ALA A 439 4.15 -5.75 6.42
C ALA A 439 4.68 -4.36 6.83
N THR A 440 5.28 -4.29 8.00
CA THR A 440 5.92 -3.07 8.52
C THR A 440 7.06 -2.60 7.63
N LEU A 441 7.97 -3.50 7.25
CA LEU A 441 9.10 -3.19 6.37
C LEU A 441 8.63 -2.73 4.99
N MET A 442 7.63 -3.42 4.42
CA MET A 442 7.05 -3.03 3.13
C MET A 442 6.35 -1.68 3.22
N SER A 443 5.53 -1.45 4.26
CA SER A 443 4.86 -0.18 4.49
C SER A 443 5.86 0.97 4.61
N TRP A 444 6.94 0.76 5.38
CA TRP A 444 8.02 1.75 5.49
C TRP A 444 8.66 2.05 4.14
N ALA A 445 9.00 1.03 3.36
CA ALA A 445 9.63 1.20 2.06
C ALA A 445 8.71 1.91 1.07
N VAL A 446 7.43 1.53 1.01
CA VAL A 446 6.44 2.15 0.12
C VAL A 446 6.19 3.60 0.50
N CYS A 447 5.95 3.91 1.78
CA CYS A 447 5.73 5.28 2.23
C CYS A 447 6.95 6.16 2.00
N ARG A 448 8.17 5.66 2.28
CA ARG A 448 9.40 6.46 2.20
C ARG A 448 9.89 6.68 0.77
N TYR A 449 9.93 5.61 -0.05
CA TYR A 449 10.57 5.67 -1.38
C TYR A 449 9.58 5.86 -2.53
N LEU A 450 8.36 5.31 -2.43
CA LEU A 450 7.39 5.39 -3.51
C LEU A 450 6.44 6.57 -3.34
N MET A 451 5.90 6.75 -2.13
CA MET A 451 4.90 7.80 -1.86
C MET A 451 5.51 9.09 -1.30
N GLN A 452 6.75 9.04 -0.80
CA GLN A 452 7.48 10.17 -0.20
C GLN A 452 6.70 10.87 0.93
N ILE A 453 5.94 10.08 1.71
CA ILE A 453 5.16 10.54 2.86
C ILE A 453 5.81 10.15 4.18
N GLY A 454 5.40 10.82 5.26
CA GLY A 454 5.79 10.47 6.62
C GLY A 454 5.32 9.06 6.97
N TRP A 455 6.22 8.23 7.53
CA TRP A 455 5.85 6.90 8.00
C TRP A 455 5.82 6.85 9.52
N ARG A 456 4.76 6.23 10.06
CA ARG A 456 4.61 5.96 11.50
C ARG A 456 4.30 4.49 11.72
N PHE A 457 4.88 3.92 12.76
CA PHE A 457 4.58 2.55 13.17
C PHE A 457 3.27 2.52 13.94
N ASP A 458 2.33 1.71 13.49
CA ASP A 458 1.05 1.49 14.16
C ASP A 458 1.12 0.23 15.04
N TRP A 459 1.36 0.44 16.35
CA TRP A 459 1.45 -0.63 17.34
C TRP A 459 0.13 -1.37 17.51
N LEU A 460 -1.01 -0.68 17.38
CA LEU A 460 -2.34 -1.27 17.51
C LEU A 460 -2.63 -2.21 16.34
N ALA A 461 -2.50 -1.73 15.11
CA ALA A 461 -2.72 -2.54 13.91
C ALA A 461 -1.78 -3.77 13.88
N PHE A 462 -0.51 -3.62 14.28
CA PHE A 462 0.42 -4.72 14.39
C PHE A 462 -0.05 -5.76 15.43
N GLY A 463 -0.37 -5.31 16.64
CA GLY A 463 -0.82 -6.16 17.74
C GLY A 463 -2.13 -6.89 17.44
N GLU A 464 -3.12 -6.17 16.93
CA GLU A 464 -4.41 -6.73 16.51
C GLU A 464 -4.23 -7.81 15.42
N GLY A 465 -3.38 -7.54 14.43
CA GLY A 465 -3.09 -8.50 13.36
C GLY A 465 -2.43 -9.78 13.86
N VAL A 466 -1.46 -9.68 14.75
CA VAL A 466 -0.81 -10.84 15.37
C VAL A 466 -1.82 -11.65 16.21
N ILE A 467 -2.61 -10.98 17.03
CA ILE A 467 -3.61 -11.62 17.89
C ILE A 467 -4.71 -12.28 17.04
N ALA A 468 -5.23 -11.58 16.05
CA ALA A 468 -6.26 -12.11 15.15
C ALA A 468 -5.77 -13.36 14.40
N THR A 469 -4.54 -13.33 13.88
CA THR A 469 -3.92 -14.48 13.21
C THR A 469 -3.71 -15.64 14.18
N ALA A 470 -3.26 -15.38 15.41
CA ALA A 470 -3.08 -16.39 16.44
C ALA A 470 -4.40 -17.06 16.84
N ILE A 471 -5.45 -16.25 17.06
CA ILE A 471 -6.79 -16.76 17.41
C ILE A 471 -7.35 -17.61 16.26
N LEU A 472 -7.27 -17.11 15.03
CA LEU A 472 -7.80 -17.77 13.85
C LEU A 472 -7.16 -19.17 13.67
N VAL A 473 -5.83 -19.24 13.69
CA VAL A 473 -5.10 -20.52 13.54
C VAL A 473 -5.38 -21.46 14.71
N SER A 474 -5.49 -20.92 15.93
CA SER A 474 -5.81 -21.72 17.13
C SER A 474 -7.19 -22.33 17.05
N VAL A 475 -8.20 -21.54 16.72
CA VAL A 475 -9.59 -22.00 16.62
C VAL A 475 -9.72 -23.08 15.55
N VAL A 476 -9.19 -22.81 14.35
CA VAL A 476 -9.24 -23.77 13.24
C VAL A 476 -8.44 -25.04 13.55
N GLY A 477 -7.23 -24.90 14.10
CA GLY A 477 -6.38 -26.05 14.45
C GLY A 477 -6.99 -26.95 15.50
N VAL A 478 -7.57 -26.37 16.56
CA VAL A 478 -8.28 -27.12 17.61
C VAL A 478 -9.53 -27.78 17.04
N ALA A 479 -10.33 -27.05 16.25
CA ALA A 479 -11.54 -27.59 15.61
C ALA A 479 -11.21 -28.77 14.67
N ALA A 480 -10.19 -28.65 13.84
CA ALA A 480 -9.75 -29.73 12.95
C ALA A 480 -9.20 -30.95 13.73
N SER A 481 -8.63 -30.72 14.92
CA SER A 481 -8.09 -31.77 15.77
C SER A 481 -9.13 -32.35 16.77
N PHE A 482 -10.36 -31.83 16.76
CA PHE A 482 -11.39 -32.22 17.74
C PHE A 482 -11.65 -33.73 17.78
N GLY A 483 -11.69 -34.39 16.63
CA GLY A 483 -11.86 -35.84 16.52
C GLY A 483 -10.76 -36.68 17.18
N VAL A 484 -9.57 -36.12 17.42
CA VAL A 484 -8.45 -36.79 18.08
C VAL A 484 -8.64 -36.81 19.58
N LEU A 485 -9.30 -35.79 20.17
CA LEU A 485 -9.54 -35.64 21.60
C LEU A 485 -10.52 -36.69 22.14
N PHE A 486 -11.49 -37.17 21.31
CA PHE A 486 -12.58 -38.03 21.77
C PHE A 486 -12.38 -39.53 21.49
N LYS A 487 -11.35 -39.95 20.74
CA LYS A 487 -11.07 -41.37 20.50
C LYS A 487 -10.62 -42.07 21.76
N ARG A 488 -11.15 -43.30 21.97
CA ARG A 488 -10.84 -44.18 23.12
C ARG A 488 -9.49 -44.85 22.89
N PRO A 489 -8.55 -44.85 23.91
CA PRO A 489 -7.19 -45.36 23.72
C PRO A 489 -7.12 -46.86 23.42
N LEU A 490 -8.01 -47.66 24.02
CA LEU A 490 -8.03 -49.11 23.87
C LEU A 490 -8.34 -49.62 22.45
N ALA A 491 -9.16 -48.88 21.70
CA ALA A 491 -9.50 -49.26 20.33
C ALA A 491 -8.35 -49.05 19.34
N THR A 492 -7.47 -48.08 19.64
CA THR A 492 -6.33 -47.69 18.75
C THR A 492 -5.10 -48.55 18.99
N LEU A 493 -4.91 -49.08 20.21
CA LEU A 493 -3.76 -49.95 20.54
C LEU A 493 -4.00 -51.42 20.17
N ARG A 494 -5.27 -51.82 19.89
CA ARG A 494 -5.62 -53.19 19.44
C ARG A 494 -5.68 -53.34 17.91
N SER A 495 -5.66 -52.26 17.17
CA SER A 495 -5.81 -52.28 15.67
C SER A 495 -4.46 -52.26 14.93
N GLN A 496 -3.36 -52.42 15.62
CA GLN A 496 -2.03 -52.75 15.09
C GLN A 496 -1.65 -54.18 15.56
#